data_987f37371e4af6aa97426c993fd33bf6
#
_entry.id   987f37371e4af6aa97426c993fd33bf6
#
_cell.length_a   1.000
_cell.length_b   1.000
_cell.length_c   1.000
_cell.angle_alpha   90.00
_cell.angle_beta   90.00
_cell.angle_gamma   90.00
#
_symmetry.space_group_name_H-M   'P 1'
#
loop_
_entity.id
_entity.type
_entity.pdbx_description
1 polymer ?
#
loop_
_entity_poly.entity_id
_entity_poly.type
_entity_poly.pdbx_seq_one_letter_code
_entity_poly.pdbx_strand_id
1 'polypeptide(L)'
;FAGRILTPLGADTTGSQFLDPDGHFPNHIPNPENADAMRAIKDAVVAIKVEGSNKQGQGSGVIIDAQGHIVTNNHVVSGAGQGAKLSVTIGDKTYSAKVVGTDPSTDLAVLKLENPPSNLTVASWGDSSKLKVGQPVMAVGNPLGLSDTVTTGIVSALNRPVTTQAVTDNNDLDNNINSQQDSDVVVTSAIQTNAAINPGNSGGALVDSSGALVGITSSI
;
A
#
# COMPACT_ATOMS: atom_id res chain seq x y z
N PHE A 1 8.51 -16.84 -0.74
CA PHE A 1 9.98 -16.87 -0.83
C PHE A 1 10.49 -16.45 0.53
N ALA A 2 11.08 -17.39 1.28
CA ALA A 2 11.80 -17.10 2.49
C ALA A 2 12.92 -16.11 2.13
N GLY A 3 12.92 -14.94 2.80
CA GLY A 3 13.93 -13.93 2.60
C GLY A 3 15.31 -14.55 2.77
N ARG A 4 16.03 -14.72 1.67
CA ARG A 4 17.45 -14.96 1.74
C ARG A 4 18.06 -13.73 2.39
N ILE A 5 18.64 -13.90 3.55
CA ILE A 5 19.64 -12.97 4.04
C ILE A 5 20.74 -13.00 2.98
N LEU A 6 20.77 -12.00 2.12
CA LEU A 6 21.89 -11.82 1.19
C LEU A 6 23.07 -11.42 2.06
N THR A 7 23.92 -12.36 2.36
CA THR A 7 25.28 -12.02 2.76
C THR A 7 25.87 -11.21 1.62
N PRO A 8 26.39 -10.00 1.87
CA PRO A 8 27.04 -9.22 0.84
C PRO A 8 28.13 -10.08 0.18
N LEU A 9 28.14 -10.10 -1.14
CA LEU A 9 29.24 -10.69 -1.91
C LEU A 9 30.53 -10.00 -1.48
N GLY A 10 31.42 -10.74 -0.83
CA GLY A 10 32.69 -10.23 -0.32
C GLY A 10 32.81 -10.16 1.20
N ALA A 11 31.81 -10.65 1.94
CA ALA A 11 32.00 -10.89 3.36
C ALA A 11 33.12 -11.94 3.52
N ASP A 12 34.24 -11.53 4.09
CA ASP A 12 35.22 -12.51 4.47
C ASP A 12 34.58 -13.43 5.54
N THR A 13 34.97 -14.67 5.53
CA THR A 13 34.43 -15.71 6.42
C THR A 13 34.75 -15.46 7.90
N THR A 14 35.49 -14.42 8.24
CA THR A 14 35.88 -14.10 9.62
C THR A 14 34.83 -13.20 10.32
N GLY A 15 33.89 -12.62 9.57
CA GLY A 15 32.76 -11.86 10.14
C GLY A 15 33.12 -10.60 10.92
N SER A 16 34.41 -10.37 11.17
CA SER A 16 34.87 -9.29 12.07
C SER A 16 34.85 -7.89 11.42
N GLN A 17 34.76 -7.82 10.09
CA GLN A 17 34.74 -6.54 9.36
C GLN A 17 33.38 -5.83 9.37
N PHE A 18 32.33 -6.52 9.78
CA PHE A 18 30.98 -5.97 9.81
C PHE A 18 30.47 -5.58 11.21
N LEU A 19 31.31 -5.81 12.21
CA LEU A 19 31.02 -5.40 13.58
C LEU A 19 31.76 -4.14 13.91
N ASP A 20 31.10 -3.18 14.57
CA ASP A 20 31.77 -2.07 15.20
C ASP A 20 32.67 -2.56 16.36
N PRO A 21 33.53 -1.74 16.95
CA PRO A 21 34.39 -2.12 18.07
C PRO A 21 33.64 -2.70 19.27
N ASP A 22 32.34 -2.44 19.38
CA ASP A 22 31.45 -2.92 20.42
C ASP A 22 30.70 -4.21 20.04
N GLY A 23 31.01 -4.78 18.87
CA GLY A 23 30.41 -6.05 18.38
C GLY A 23 29.06 -5.89 17.70
N HIS A 24 28.68 -4.70 17.26
CA HIS A 24 27.45 -4.44 16.55
C HIS A 24 27.68 -4.34 15.04
N PHE A 25 26.68 -4.69 14.24
CA PHE A 25 26.71 -4.45 12.80
C PHE A 25 26.48 -2.95 12.53
N PRO A 26 27.45 -2.21 11.99
CA PRO A 26 27.31 -0.77 11.80
C PRO A 26 26.16 -0.40 10.84
N ASN A 27 25.73 -1.33 10.01
CA ASN A 27 24.57 -1.16 9.12
C ASN A 27 23.25 -1.63 9.75
N HIS A 28 23.25 -2.04 11.00
CA HIS A 28 22.07 -2.50 11.73
C HIS A 28 21.61 -1.48 12.77
N ILE A 29 22.11 -0.26 12.70
CA ILE A 29 21.53 0.84 13.43
C ILE A 29 20.13 1.05 12.81
N PRO A 30 19.03 0.81 13.55
CA PRO A 30 17.72 1.20 13.07
C PRO A 30 17.84 2.67 12.67
N ASN A 31 17.64 3.00 11.40
CA ASN A 31 17.62 4.40 11.02
C ASN A 31 16.54 5.07 11.87
N PRO A 32 16.86 5.95 12.83
CA PRO A 32 15.88 6.55 13.72
C PRO A 32 14.79 7.28 12.93
N GLU A 33 15.13 7.81 11.76
CA GLU A 33 14.16 8.44 10.84
C GLU A 33 13.08 7.45 10.40
N ASN A 34 13.43 6.18 10.13
CA ASN A 34 12.43 5.17 9.76
C ASN A 34 11.49 4.84 10.92
N ALA A 35 12.00 4.81 12.15
CA ALA A 35 11.18 4.55 13.33
C ALA A 35 10.23 5.73 13.62
N ASP A 36 10.67 6.96 13.40
CA ASP A 36 9.84 8.15 13.56
C ASP A 36 8.80 8.27 12.46
N ALA A 37 9.18 8.00 11.20
CA ALA A 37 8.25 7.93 10.07
C ALA A 37 7.17 6.86 10.30
N MET A 38 7.57 5.67 10.81
CA MET A 38 6.62 4.62 11.15
C MET A 38 5.66 5.04 12.26
N ARG A 39 6.14 5.67 13.33
CA ARG A 39 5.28 6.19 14.41
C ARG A 39 4.27 7.22 13.91
N ALA A 40 4.65 8.03 12.94
CA ALA A 40 3.78 9.06 12.37
C ALA A 40 2.62 8.49 11.54
N ILE A 41 2.81 7.35 10.87
CA ILE A 41 1.83 6.84 9.91
C ILE A 41 1.08 5.58 10.36
N LYS A 42 1.67 4.74 11.24
CA LYS A 42 1.14 3.40 11.56
C LYS A 42 -0.33 3.38 11.95
N ASP A 43 -0.76 4.32 12.79
CA ASP A 43 -2.13 4.38 13.30
C ASP A 43 -3.14 4.93 12.27
N ALA A 44 -2.65 5.45 11.14
CA ALA A 44 -3.47 5.88 10.01
C ALA A 44 -3.60 4.79 8.93
N VAL A 45 -2.79 3.72 9.00
CA VAL A 45 -2.87 2.58 8.07
C VAL A 45 -3.77 1.50 8.66
N VAL A 46 -4.73 1.03 7.88
CA VAL A 46 -5.80 0.13 8.32
C VAL A 46 -5.89 -1.10 7.44
N ALA A 47 -6.45 -2.18 7.99
CA ALA A 47 -6.79 -3.36 7.21
C ALA A 47 -8.17 -3.22 6.57
N ILE A 48 -8.28 -3.65 5.33
CA ILE A 48 -9.55 -3.70 4.60
C ILE A 48 -9.84 -5.15 4.25
N LYS A 49 -11.06 -5.57 4.55
CA LYS A 49 -11.61 -6.87 4.16
C LYS A 49 -12.90 -6.66 3.38
N VAL A 50 -12.98 -7.32 2.24
CA VAL A 50 -14.14 -7.29 1.36
C VAL A 50 -14.69 -8.70 1.24
N GLU A 51 -15.96 -8.91 1.60
CA GLU A 51 -16.65 -10.18 1.53
C GLU A 51 -17.80 -10.08 0.53
N GLY A 52 -17.61 -10.64 -0.65
CA GLY A 52 -18.65 -10.83 -1.66
C GLY A 52 -19.20 -12.24 -1.66
N SER A 53 -20.24 -12.49 -2.44
CA SER A 53 -20.91 -13.79 -2.54
C SER A 53 -19.97 -14.91 -3.04
N ASN A 54 -19.02 -14.59 -3.92
CA ASN A 54 -18.13 -15.57 -4.55
C ASN A 54 -16.64 -15.21 -4.46
N LYS A 55 -16.29 -14.05 -3.96
CA LYS A 55 -14.90 -13.59 -3.85
C LYS A 55 -14.69 -12.86 -2.53
N GLN A 56 -13.51 -13.03 -1.97
CA GLN A 56 -13.04 -12.25 -0.84
C GLN A 56 -11.83 -11.46 -1.29
N GLY A 57 -11.74 -10.20 -0.84
CA GLY A 57 -10.60 -9.32 -1.04
C GLY A 57 -10.05 -8.88 0.32
N GLN A 58 -8.76 -8.66 0.37
CA GLN A 58 -8.11 -8.04 1.51
C GLN A 58 -6.98 -7.14 1.04
N GLY A 59 -6.72 -6.10 1.79
CA GLY A 59 -5.68 -5.14 1.52
C GLY A 59 -5.52 -4.17 2.67
N SER A 60 -4.83 -3.11 2.40
CA SER A 60 -4.64 -2.00 3.33
C SER A 60 -5.35 -0.75 2.85
N GLY A 61 -5.47 0.23 3.72
CA GLY A 61 -5.97 1.56 3.40
C GLY A 61 -5.34 2.61 4.28
N VAL A 62 -5.51 3.87 3.92
CA VAL A 62 -4.96 5.01 4.66
C VAL A 62 -6.09 5.97 5.02
N ILE A 63 -6.23 6.30 6.30
CA ILE A 63 -7.19 7.29 6.79
C ILE A 63 -6.71 8.68 6.39
N ILE A 64 -7.53 9.43 5.65
CA ILE A 64 -7.16 10.72 5.07
C ILE A 64 -7.87 11.92 5.70
N ASP A 65 -8.90 11.68 6.51
CA ASP A 65 -9.56 12.73 7.28
C ASP A 65 -10.25 12.22 8.56
N ALA A 66 -10.62 13.14 9.43
CA ALA A 66 -11.31 12.84 10.68
C ALA A 66 -12.77 12.38 10.49
N GLN A 67 -13.33 12.53 9.31
CA GLN A 67 -14.66 12.06 8.95
C GLN A 67 -14.67 10.56 8.63
N GLY A 68 -13.48 9.93 8.52
CA GLY A 68 -13.32 8.51 8.27
C GLY A 68 -13.33 8.14 6.79
N HIS A 69 -12.84 9.03 5.93
CA HIS A 69 -12.51 8.65 4.55
C HIS A 69 -11.16 7.92 4.53
N ILE A 70 -11.09 6.89 3.70
CA ILE A 70 -9.95 6.00 3.57
C ILE A 70 -9.64 5.84 2.09
N VAL A 71 -8.40 6.05 1.70
CA VAL A 71 -7.91 5.73 0.35
C VAL A 71 -7.33 4.33 0.34
N THR A 72 -7.62 3.59 -0.71
CA THR A 72 -7.09 2.25 -1.00
C THR A 72 -6.97 2.05 -2.51
N ASN A 73 -6.60 0.86 -2.96
CA ASN A 73 -6.63 0.53 -4.38
C ASN A 73 -8.03 0.10 -4.85
N ASN A 74 -8.34 0.42 -6.11
CA ASN A 74 -9.57 0.00 -6.75
C ASN A 74 -9.66 -1.53 -6.82
N HIS A 75 -8.58 -2.24 -7.17
CA HIS A 75 -8.59 -3.70 -7.27
C HIS A 75 -8.87 -4.40 -5.93
N VAL A 76 -8.61 -3.76 -4.78
CA VAL A 76 -8.95 -4.29 -3.46
C VAL A 76 -10.47 -4.37 -3.26
N VAL A 77 -11.21 -3.43 -3.81
CA VAL A 77 -12.67 -3.29 -3.58
C VAL A 77 -13.53 -3.74 -4.75
N SER A 78 -13.05 -3.69 -5.99
CA SER A 78 -13.83 -3.98 -7.20
C SER A 78 -14.13 -5.47 -7.41
N GLY A 79 -13.32 -6.37 -6.85
CA GLY A 79 -13.45 -7.81 -7.10
C GLY A 79 -14.61 -8.52 -6.41
N ALA A 80 -15.36 -7.85 -5.54
CA ALA A 80 -16.35 -8.49 -4.65
C ALA A 80 -17.80 -8.41 -5.13
N GLY A 81 -18.08 -7.66 -6.22
CA GLY A 81 -19.41 -7.51 -6.82
C GLY A 81 -20.36 -6.60 -6.02
N GLN A 82 -21.56 -6.41 -6.59
CA GLN A 82 -22.60 -5.62 -5.92
C GLN A 82 -23.09 -6.31 -4.63
N GLY A 83 -23.24 -5.51 -3.58
CA GLY A 83 -23.71 -6.00 -2.26
C GLY A 83 -22.60 -6.61 -1.39
N ALA A 84 -21.34 -6.50 -1.78
CA ALA A 84 -20.23 -6.93 -0.94
C ALA A 84 -20.19 -6.16 0.38
N LYS A 85 -19.88 -6.88 1.46
CA LYS A 85 -19.68 -6.30 2.78
C LYS A 85 -18.21 -5.83 2.86
N LEU A 86 -18.03 -4.53 3.07
CA LEU A 86 -16.73 -3.94 3.38
C LEU A 86 -16.57 -3.74 4.88
N SER A 87 -15.45 -4.20 5.40
CA SER A 87 -15.06 -3.99 6.79
C SER A 87 -13.63 -3.44 6.86
N VAL A 88 -13.42 -2.50 7.78
CA VAL A 88 -12.15 -1.85 8.03
C VAL A 88 -11.77 -2.09 9.49
N THR A 89 -10.58 -2.63 9.72
CA THR A 89 -10.05 -2.86 11.07
C THR A 89 -9.06 -1.76 11.41
N ILE A 90 -9.32 -1.08 12.53
CA ILE A 90 -8.51 -0.01 13.10
C ILE A 90 -8.12 -0.44 14.51
N GLY A 91 -6.84 -0.78 14.71
CA GLY A 91 -6.40 -1.41 15.94
C GLY A 91 -7.10 -2.75 16.18
N ASP A 92 -7.86 -2.85 17.26
CA ASP A 92 -8.62 -4.04 17.67
C ASP A 92 -10.11 -4.03 17.26
N LYS A 93 -10.56 -2.97 16.59
CA LYS A 93 -11.98 -2.76 16.24
C LYS A 93 -12.22 -2.79 14.74
N THR A 94 -13.35 -3.40 14.38
CA THR A 94 -13.80 -3.49 12.99
C THR A 94 -15.03 -2.61 12.78
N TYR A 95 -15.00 -1.85 11.69
CA TYR A 95 -16.05 -0.91 11.29
C TYR A 95 -16.57 -1.27 9.91
N SER A 96 -17.85 -1.05 9.68
CA SER A 96 -18.44 -1.13 8.34
C SER A 96 -18.06 0.10 7.53
N ALA A 97 -17.83 -0.12 6.24
CA ALA A 97 -17.49 0.96 5.30
C ALA A 97 -18.27 0.80 3.99
N LYS A 98 -18.36 1.90 3.24
CA LYS A 98 -18.95 1.96 1.90
C LYS A 98 -17.96 2.55 0.91
N VAL A 99 -18.02 2.11 -0.34
CA VAL A 99 -17.30 2.75 -1.43
C VAL A 99 -17.97 4.08 -1.75
N VAL A 100 -17.19 5.15 -1.71
CA VAL A 100 -17.64 6.51 -2.07
C VAL A 100 -17.32 6.82 -3.53
N GLY A 101 -16.17 6.35 -4.01
CA GLY A 101 -15.73 6.54 -5.39
C GLY A 101 -14.59 5.60 -5.73
N THR A 102 -14.48 5.32 -7.02
CA THR A 102 -13.42 4.50 -7.60
C THR A 102 -12.87 5.18 -8.83
N ASP A 103 -11.58 5.04 -9.05
CA ASP A 103 -10.91 5.40 -10.28
C ASP A 103 -10.07 4.22 -10.76
N PRO A 104 -10.63 3.39 -11.65
CA PRO A 104 -9.90 2.26 -12.23
C PRO A 104 -8.64 2.68 -13.00
N SER A 105 -8.63 3.93 -13.51
CA SER A 105 -7.50 4.44 -14.31
C SER A 105 -6.25 4.68 -13.48
N THR A 106 -6.39 5.05 -12.22
CA THR A 106 -5.28 5.23 -11.28
C THR A 106 -5.16 4.10 -10.27
N ASP A 107 -6.04 3.09 -10.35
CA ASP A 107 -6.18 2.02 -9.37
C ASP A 107 -6.43 2.56 -7.95
N LEU A 108 -7.21 3.64 -7.80
CA LEU A 108 -7.56 4.21 -6.51
C LEU A 108 -9.06 4.05 -6.20
N ALA A 109 -9.36 3.93 -4.92
CA ALA A 109 -10.71 3.96 -4.39
C ALA A 109 -10.76 4.73 -3.08
N VAL A 110 -11.90 5.36 -2.80
CA VAL A 110 -12.19 6.03 -1.54
C VAL A 110 -13.33 5.31 -0.85
N LEU A 111 -13.10 4.95 0.40
CA LEU A 111 -14.09 4.36 1.29
C LEU A 111 -14.50 5.38 2.35
N LYS A 112 -15.69 5.19 2.91
CA LYS A 112 -16.21 5.95 4.04
C LYS A 112 -16.64 5.01 5.14
N LEU A 113 -16.12 5.19 6.36
CA LEU A 113 -16.62 4.52 7.56
C LEU A 113 -18.05 4.96 7.85
N GLU A 114 -18.94 4.02 8.17
CA GLU A 114 -20.34 4.34 8.48
C GLU A 114 -20.48 5.03 9.84
N ASN A 115 -19.72 4.60 10.84
CA ASN A 115 -19.70 5.17 12.18
C ASN A 115 -18.24 5.38 12.63
N PRO A 116 -17.55 6.42 12.12
CA PRO A 116 -16.15 6.64 12.44
C PRO A 116 -15.99 6.98 13.93
N PRO A 117 -14.97 6.45 14.61
CA PRO A 117 -14.63 6.88 15.95
C PRO A 117 -14.12 8.33 15.95
N SER A 118 -14.28 9.03 17.05
CA SER A 118 -13.90 10.45 17.18
C SER A 118 -12.40 10.69 17.27
N ASN A 119 -11.61 9.64 17.49
CA ASN A 119 -10.18 9.70 17.73
C ASN A 119 -9.37 9.06 16.59
N LEU A 120 -9.78 9.24 15.36
CA LEU A 120 -9.04 8.74 14.19
C LEU A 120 -7.68 9.43 14.08
N THR A 121 -6.65 8.65 13.85
CA THR A 121 -5.36 9.17 13.41
C THR A 121 -5.41 9.35 11.90
N VAL A 122 -5.13 10.57 11.46
CA VAL A 122 -5.19 10.97 10.04
C VAL A 122 -3.77 11.06 9.51
N ALA A 123 -3.52 10.51 8.32
CA ALA A 123 -2.23 10.63 7.65
C ALA A 123 -1.91 12.10 7.32
N SER A 124 -0.67 12.51 7.57
CA SER A 124 -0.17 13.78 7.09
C SER A 124 0.15 13.70 5.60
N TRP A 125 -0.25 14.70 4.82
CA TRP A 125 0.02 14.73 3.39
C TRP A 125 1.45 15.22 3.11
N GLY A 126 2.16 14.48 2.27
CA GLY A 126 3.42 14.90 1.65
C GLY A 126 3.18 15.49 0.26
N ASP A 127 4.21 16.07 -0.31
CA ASP A 127 4.18 16.63 -1.65
C ASP A 127 4.95 15.71 -2.61
N SER A 128 4.23 14.83 -3.30
CA SER A 128 4.81 13.87 -4.24
C SER A 128 5.51 14.53 -5.42
N SER A 129 5.16 15.79 -5.75
CA SER A 129 5.82 16.53 -6.83
C SER A 129 7.26 16.94 -6.51
N LYS A 130 7.62 16.93 -5.23
CA LYS A 130 8.97 17.25 -4.73
C LYS A 130 9.87 16.04 -4.54
N LEU A 131 9.35 14.84 -4.75
CA LEU A 131 10.14 13.63 -4.66
C LEU A 131 11.28 13.63 -5.65
N LYS A 132 12.41 13.05 -5.24
CA LYS A 132 13.61 12.89 -6.07
C LYS A 132 14.00 11.43 -6.14
N VAL A 133 14.50 11.00 -7.30
CA VAL A 133 15.11 9.67 -7.45
C VAL A 133 16.26 9.54 -6.46
N GLY A 134 16.32 8.41 -5.76
CA GLY A 134 17.27 8.16 -4.68
C GLY A 134 16.77 8.59 -3.28
N GLN A 135 15.66 9.33 -3.19
CA GLN A 135 15.09 9.72 -1.91
C GLN A 135 14.56 8.50 -1.14
N PRO A 136 14.88 8.36 0.17
CA PRO A 136 14.33 7.30 1.00
C PRO A 136 12.81 7.36 1.09
N VAL A 137 12.16 6.19 1.00
CA VAL A 137 10.72 6.02 1.20
C VAL A 137 10.46 4.72 1.97
N MET A 138 9.31 4.67 2.60
CA MET A 138 8.86 3.50 3.35
C MET A 138 7.44 3.13 2.91
N ALA A 139 7.23 1.84 2.63
CA ALA A 139 5.91 1.30 2.36
C ALA A 139 5.37 0.65 3.65
N VAL A 140 4.16 1.00 4.01
CA VAL A 140 3.48 0.53 5.22
C VAL A 140 2.11 -0.03 4.85
N GLY A 141 1.88 -1.29 5.20
CA GLY A 141 0.60 -1.96 5.05
C GLY A 141 0.17 -2.63 6.34
N ASN A 142 -1.12 -2.92 6.46
CA ASN A 142 -1.71 -3.66 7.57
C ASN A 142 -2.70 -4.69 7.05
N PRO A 143 -2.23 -5.75 6.37
CA PRO A 143 -3.10 -6.65 5.63
C PRO A 143 -4.09 -7.45 6.49
N LEU A 144 -3.76 -7.68 7.75
CA LEU A 144 -4.54 -8.54 8.65
C LEU A 144 -5.11 -7.79 9.87
N GLY A 145 -4.78 -6.51 10.04
CA GLY A 145 -5.18 -5.73 11.21
C GLY A 145 -4.48 -6.13 12.51
N LEU A 146 -3.53 -7.06 12.46
CA LEU A 146 -2.86 -7.61 13.63
C LEU A 146 -1.42 -7.11 13.78
N SER A 147 -0.78 -6.79 12.66
CA SER A 147 0.61 -6.28 12.64
C SER A 147 0.88 -5.53 11.35
N ASP A 148 1.53 -4.41 11.47
CA ASP A 148 1.97 -3.62 10.32
C ASP A 148 3.10 -4.34 9.58
N THR A 149 3.04 -4.31 8.26
CA THR A 149 4.15 -4.73 7.39
C THR A 149 4.86 -3.49 6.89
N VAL A 150 6.15 -3.41 7.15
CA VAL A 150 6.98 -2.26 6.80
C VAL A 150 8.13 -2.70 5.92
N THR A 151 8.29 -2.02 4.81
CA THR A 151 9.46 -2.20 3.94
C THR A 151 10.05 -0.83 3.60
N THR A 152 11.36 -0.76 3.48
CA THR A 152 12.08 0.47 3.15
C THR A 152 12.76 0.36 1.81
N GLY A 153 12.93 1.49 1.15
CA GLY A 153 13.60 1.58 -0.13
C GLY A 153 13.84 3.03 -0.52
N ILE A 154 14.06 3.25 -1.79
CA ILE A 154 14.23 4.57 -2.38
C ILE A 154 13.25 4.76 -3.53
N VAL A 155 13.02 6.00 -3.90
CA VAL A 155 12.39 6.32 -5.19
C VAL A 155 13.35 5.91 -6.30
N SER A 156 12.98 4.92 -7.09
CA SER A 156 13.80 4.39 -8.20
C SER A 156 13.55 5.15 -9.49
N ALA A 157 12.31 5.59 -9.73
CA ALA A 157 11.93 6.44 -10.85
C ALA A 157 10.63 7.21 -10.53
N LEU A 158 10.42 8.28 -11.24
CA LEU A 158 9.22 9.10 -11.20
C LEU A 158 8.55 9.10 -12.58
N ASN A 159 7.23 9.37 -12.59
CA ASN A 159 6.45 9.46 -13.82
C ASN A 159 6.56 8.20 -14.71
N ARG A 160 6.66 7.02 -14.10
CA ARG A 160 6.68 5.77 -14.84
C ARG A 160 5.29 5.48 -15.42
N PRO A 161 5.17 5.32 -16.74
CA PRO A 161 3.94 4.80 -17.31
C PRO A 161 3.75 3.35 -16.85
N VAL A 162 2.64 3.10 -16.17
CA VAL A 162 2.22 1.75 -15.77
C VAL A 162 0.95 1.43 -16.54
N THR A 163 0.96 0.29 -17.20
CA THR A 163 -0.19 -0.23 -17.92
C THR A 163 -1.01 -1.10 -16.97
N THR A 164 -2.19 -0.65 -16.58
CA THR A 164 -3.15 -1.46 -15.85
C THR A 164 -4.24 -1.93 -16.80
N GLN A 165 -4.63 -3.21 -16.71
CA GLN A 165 -5.84 -3.69 -17.37
C GLN A 165 -7.03 -3.21 -16.53
N ALA A 166 -7.91 -2.41 -17.14
CA ALA A 166 -9.16 -2.06 -16.51
C ALA A 166 -9.96 -3.36 -16.27
N VAL A 167 -10.22 -3.69 -15.01
CA VAL A 167 -11.15 -4.77 -14.69
C VAL A 167 -12.55 -4.23 -14.92
N THR A 168 -13.07 -4.42 -16.12
CA THR A 168 -14.47 -4.18 -16.41
C THR A 168 -15.27 -5.37 -15.85
N ASP A 169 -16.23 -5.09 -14.97
CA ASP A 169 -17.23 -6.04 -14.51
C ASP A 169 -18.16 -6.36 -15.70
N ASN A 170 -17.73 -7.30 -16.56
CA ASN A 170 -18.58 -7.82 -17.63
C ASN A 170 -19.55 -8.84 -17.04
N ASN A 171 -20.68 -8.37 -16.54
CA ASN A 171 -21.88 -9.16 -16.27
C ASN A 171 -22.85 -9.18 -17.47
N ASP A 172 -22.38 -8.93 -18.66
CA ASP A 172 -23.19 -9.12 -19.88
C ASP A 172 -22.86 -10.46 -20.51
N LEU A 173 -23.69 -11.45 -20.15
CA LEU A 173 -23.83 -12.71 -20.86
C LEU A 173 -24.55 -12.44 -22.20
N ASP A 174 -23.89 -11.87 -23.17
CA ASP A 174 -24.33 -11.91 -24.53
C ASP A 174 -23.23 -12.44 -25.44
N ASN A 175 -23.49 -13.65 -25.92
CA ASN A 175 -22.73 -14.34 -26.93
C ASN A 175 -22.63 -13.49 -28.20
N ASN A 176 -21.52 -12.81 -28.44
CA ASN A 176 -21.11 -12.49 -29.78
C ASN A 176 -19.59 -12.60 -29.92
N ILE A 177 -19.18 -13.71 -30.51
CA ILE A 177 -17.80 -14.03 -30.85
C ILE A 177 -17.44 -13.14 -32.05
N ASN A 178 -16.93 -11.94 -31.79
CA ASN A 178 -16.07 -11.17 -32.70
C ASN A 178 -15.89 -9.70 -32.24
N SER A 179 -15.43 -9.48 -31.04
CA SER A 179 -14.90 -8.17 -30.70
C SER A 179 -13.43 -8.35 -30.31
N GLN A 180 -12.55 -7.81 -31.15
CA GLN A 180 -11.23 -7.40 -30.70
C GLN A 180 -11.45 -6.61 -29.43
N GLN A 181 -11.10 -7.22 -28.30
CA GLN A 181 -11.09 -6.57 -27.01
C GLN A 181 -9.97 -5.55 -27.08
N ASP A 182 -10.31 -4.31 -27.45
CA ASP A 182 -9.53 -3.15 -27.03
C ASP A 182 -9.64 -3.15 -25.49
N SER A 183 -8.70 -3.86 -24.86
CA SER A 183 -8.46 -3.68 -23.44
C SER A 183 -8.03 -2.22 -23.30
N ASP A 184 -8.87 -1.40 -22.67
CA ASP A 184 -8.55 -0.02 -22.34
C ASP A 184 -7.28 -0.03 -21.49
N VAL A 185 -6.16 0.17 -22.16
CA VAL A 185 -4.85 0.27 -21.55
C VAL A 185 -4.75 1.65 -20.94
N VAL A 186 -4.88 1.71 -19.64
CA VAL A 186 -4.71 2.97 -18.92
C VAL A 186 -3.26 3.12 -18.54
N VAL A 187 -2.67 4.24 -18.93
CA VAL A 187 -1.30 4.60 -18.59
C VAL A 187 -1.34 5.60 -17.45
N THR A 188 -0.91 5.20 -16.27
CA THR A 188 -0.79 6.10 -15.11
C THR A 188 0.66 6.50 -14.89
N SER A 189 0.86 7.67 -14.29
CA SER A 189 2.17 8.17 -13.92
C SER A 189 2.51 7.71 -12.50
N ALA A 190 3.27 6.63 -12.36
CA ALA A 190 3.56 6.01 -11.08
C ALA A 190 4.92 6.42 -10.50
N ILE A 191 5.00 6.42 -9.17
CA ILE A 191 6.25 6.46 -8.41
C ILE A 191 6.77 5.04 -8.32
N GLN A 192 7.95 4.78 -8.89
CA GLN A 192 8.60 3.49 -8.77
C GLN A 192 9.52 3.48 -7.56
N THR A 193 9.42 2.44 -6.74
CA THR A 193 10.31 2.21 -5.59
C THR A 193 10.86 0.78 -5.62
N ASN A 194 12.00 0.56 -4.97
CA ASN A 194 12.53 -0.78 -4.69
C ASN A 194 12.14 -1.30 -3.29
N ALA A 195 11.35 -0.54 -2.53
CA ALA A 195 10.70 -1.07 -1.34
C ALA A 195 9.85 -2.28 -1.73
N ALA A 196 9.95 -3.37 -0.99
CA ALA A 196 9.22 -4.60 -1.32
C ALA A 196 7.71 -4.37 -1.15
N ILE A 197 6.95 -4.44 -2.24
CA ILE A 197 5.50 -4.44 -2.22
C ILE A 197 5.03 -5.88 -2.38
N ASN A 198 4.39 -6.40 -1.35
CA ASN A 198 3.88 -7.76 -1.29
C ASN A 198 2.34 -7.75 -1.28
N PRO A 199 1.69 -8.87 -1.63
CA PRO A 199 0.25 -9.00 -1.43
C PRO A 199 -0.14 -8.66 0.01
N GLY A 200 -1.10 -7.74 0.17
CA GLY A 200 -1.52 -7.21 1.47
C GLY A 200 -1.00 -5.79 1.77
N ASN A 201 0.12 -5.35 1.18
CA ASN A 201 0.53 -3.95 1.24
C ASN A 201 -0.29 -3.06 0.28
N SER A 202 -0.94 -3.65 -0.73
CA SER A 202 -1.81 -2.92 -1.66
C SER A 202 -2.83 -2.07 -0.93
N GLY A 203 -2.92 -0.80 -1.30
CA GLY A 203 -3.75 0.21 -0.65
C GLY A 203 -3.13 0.87 0.58
N GLY A 204 -1.97 0.40 1.03
CA GLY A 204 -1.21 0.98 2.13
C GLY A 204 -0.48 2.27 1.76
N ALA A 205 0.23 2.83 2.73
CA ALA A 205 0.94 4.09 2.58
C ALA A 205 2.33 3.92 1.98
N LEU A 206 2.69 4.79 1.04
CA LEU A 206 4.08 5.10 0.74
C LEU A 206 4.39 6.46 1.38
N VAL A 207 5.36 6.51 2.28
CA VAL A 207 5.71 7.71 3.03
C VAL A 207 7.17 8.10 2.83
N ASP A 208 7.44 9.38 2.99
CA ASP A 208 8.81 9.91 3.07
C ASP A 208 9.43 9.71 4.47
N SER A 209 10.66 10.18 4.68
CA SER A 209 11.36 10.06 5.97
C SER A 209 10.71 10.81 7.13
N SER A 210 9.78 11.73 6.87
CA SER A 210 8.98 12.39 7.91
C SER A 210 7.71 11.61 8.28
N GLY A 211 7.38 10.54 7.54
CA GLY A 211 6.12 9.82 7.66
C GLY A 211 4.95 10.48 6.93
N ALA A 212 5.22 11.47 6.08
CA ALA A 212 4.19 12.10 5.26
C ALA A 212 3.84 11.23 4.05
N LEU A 213 2.53 11.08 3.78
CA LEU A 213 1.99 10.27 2.71
C LEU A 213 2.32 10.88 1.34
N VAL A 214 3.07 10.18 0.52
CA VAL A 214 3.48 10.61 -0.83
C VAL A 214 2.91 9.71 -1.93
N GLY A 215 2.31 8.59 -1.58
CA GLY A 215 1.67 7.68 -2.53
C GLY A 215 0.89 6.56 -1.85
N ILE A 216 0.15 5.81 -2.64
CA ILE A 216 -0.54 4.59 -2.23
C ILE A 216 0.16 3.41 -2.90
N THR A 217 0.50 2.39 -2.12
CA THR A 217 1.19 1.21 -2.64
C THR A 217 0.25 0.34 -3.44
N SER A 218 0.69 -0.15 -4.58
CA SER A 218 -0.04 -1.12 -5.41
C SER A 218 0.89 -2.25 -5.84
N SER A 219 0.46 -3.48 -5.61
CA SER A 219 1.13 -4.70 -6.11
C SER A 219 0.45 -5.13 -7.40
N ILE A 220 0.76 -4.45 -8.49
CA ILE A 220 0.30 -4.79 -9.83
C ILE A 220 1.33 -5.70 -10.50
#